data_5d21ef1ba1fcabaa10ba98e1e860019e
#
_entry.id   5d21ef1ba1fcabaa10ba98e1e860019e
#
_cell.length_a   1.000
_cell.length_b   1.000
_cell.length_c   1.000
_cell.angle_alpha   90.00
_cell.angle_beta   90.00
_cell.angle_gamma   90.00
#
_symmetry.space_group_name_H-M   'P 1'
#
loop_
_entity.id
_entity.type
_entity.pdbx_description
1 polymer ?
#
loop_
_entity_poly.entity_id
_entity_poly.type
_entity_poly.pdbx_seq_one_letter_code
_entity_poly.pdbx_strand_id
1 'polypeptide(L)'
;MGNTCSSCCCGKKSKSGLYEPLLQENEREAITELLHFLENRNNTNFFEGEPLRALSTLAISDNVDLQRSAALAFAEITEKDVRQVGRETLNPILLLLQSHDVEVQRASSAALGNLAVNTENKLLIVKLGGLDQLIRQMGSPNAEVQCNAVGCITNLATHDQNKSRIANSEALRLLIDLARSKDQRVQRNATGALLNMTHTQENRQQLVNAGAIPILISLLSSHDADVQYYCTTALSNIAVDAVNRKKLAQSDSKLVQYLIQLMDTKSLKVQCQAALALRNLASDEKYQLEIVQCRGLPPLLRLLKSSFLPLILSSVACIRNISIHPANESPIIDEGFVNPLIELLSYDDNEEIQCHAISTLRNLAASSERNKRAIVEAGAVERIKHLIQLVPVSVKTEMTAAIAVLALSEELKLRLLYVGALEILIPMTQSSYLEVQGNAAAAIGNLSSKVKDYTPFIKAWDHPDGGLHQYLTTFTDQASSIAFQHIGVWTIEQFAEGGCKYLAVAVCMASPA
;
A
#
# COMPACT_ATOMS: atom_id res chain seq x y z
N MET A 1 -14.84 51.73 -67.74
CA MET A 1 -13.65 52.06 -66.97
C MET A 1 -13.72 51.19 -65.69
N GLY A 2 -13.13 50.04 -65.60
CA GLY A 2 -11.73 49.66 -65.57
C GLY A 2 -11.37 49.64 -64.12
N ASN A 3 -11.02 48.64 -63.49
CA ASN A 3 -10.01 47.63 -63.59
C ASN A 3 -10.21 46.51 -62.58
N THR A 4 -10.19 45.35 -63.09
CA THR A 4 -9.91 44.10 -62.47
C THR A 4 -8.55 44.06 -61.78
N CYS A 5 -8.45 43.44 -60.64
CA CYS A 5 -7.20 42.87 -60.20
C CYS A 5 -7.47 41.39 -59.81
N SER A 6 -7.20 40.53 -60.75
CA SER A 6 -7.07 39.12 -60.57
C SER A 6 -5.67 38.83 -60.05
N SER A 7 -5.53 38.34 -58.85
CA SER A 7 -4.37 37.55 -58.46
C SER A 7 -4.73 36.08 -58.64
N CYS A 8 -4.42 35.56 -59.82
CA CYS A 8 -4.45 34.15 -60.12
C CYS A 8 -3.41 33.42 -59.24
N CYS A 9 -3.90 32.65 -58.31
CA CYS A 9 -3.12 31.57 -57.73
C CYS A 9 -2.97 30.45 -58.79
N CYS A 10 -1.87 30.48 -59.55
CA CYS A 10 -1.49 29.37 -60.42
C CYS A 10 -0.90 28.23 -59.60
N GLY A 11 -1.74 27.37 -59.09
CA GLY A 11 -1.27 26.07 -58.62
C GLY A 11 -0.90 25.18 -59.82
N LYS A 12 0.28 24.57 -59.82
CA LYS A 12 0.67 23.56 -60.83
C LYS A 12 -0.18 22.32 -60.58
N LYS A 13 -0.87 21.82 -61.61
CA LYS A 13 -1.52 20.50 -61.58
C LYS A 13 -0.46 19.40 -61.50
N SER A 14 -0.51 18.57 -60.47
CA SER A 14 0.23 17.30 -60.44
C SER A 14 -0.33 16.34 -61.52
N LYS A 15 0.45 15.38 -61.95
CA LYS A 15 0.03 14.35 -62.91
C LYS A 15 -1.17 13.53 -62.46
N SER A 16 -1.60 13.65 -61.20
CA SER A 16 -2.75 13.00 -60.61
C SER A 16 -4.02 13.85 -60.62
N GLY A 17 -3.95 15.12 -61.08
CA GLY A 17 -5.11 16.01 -61.14
C GLY A 17 -5.53 16.60 -59.79
N LEU A 18 -4.83 16.35 -58.70
CA LEU A 18 -5.04 16.92 -57.37
C LEU A 18 -4.25 18.24 -57.22
N TYR A 19 -4.90 19.28 -56.65
CA TYR A 19 -4.22 20.53 -56.25
C TYR A 19 -3.40 20.26 -55.00
N GLU A 20 -2.07 20.23 -55.13
CA GLU A 20 -1.16 20.29 -53.99
C GLU A 20 -0.97 21.77 -53.59
N PRO A 21 -1.16 22.14 -52.30
CA PRO A 21 -0.82 23.48 -51.84
C PRO A 21 0.67 23.74 -52.05
N LEU A 22 1.00 24.90 -52.60
CA LEU A 22 2.41 25.31 -52.76
C LEU A 22 3.01 25.54 -51.36
N LEU A 23 4.10 24.84 -51.07
CA LEU A 23 4.85 25.01 -49.83
C LEU A 23 5.38 26.45 -49.77
N GLN A 24 5.30 27.10 -48.62
CA GLN A 24 5.91 28.39 -48.33
C GLN A 24 7.45 28.25 -48.35
N GLU A 25 8.16 29.33 -48.57
CA GLU A 25 9.63 29.34 -48.65
C GLU A 25 10.25 28.85 -47.34
N ASN A 26 9.76 29.34 -46.18
CA ASN A 26 10.19 28.93 -44.86
C ASN A 26 9.93 27.44 -44.58
N GLU A 27 8.85 26.86 -45.15
CA GLU A 27 8.55 25.42 -45.02
C GLU A 27 9.54 24.56 -45.80
N ARG A 28 9.93 24.99 -47.01
CA ARG A 28 10.94 24.29 -47.82
C ARG A 28 12.31 24.32 -47.15
N GLU A 29 12.71 25.44 -46.59
CA GLU A 29 13.93 25.56 -45.80
C GLU A 29 13.90 24.64 -44.61
N ALA A 30 12.83 24.66 -43.80
CA ALA A 30 12.65 23.82 -42.64
C ALA A 30 12.69 22.32 -42.97
N ILE A 31 12.11 21.88 -44.11
CA ILE A 31 12.22 20.50 -44.57
C ILE A 31 13.66 20.11 -44.84
N THR A 32 14.37 20.98 -45.58
CA THR A 32 15.77 20.71 -45.98
C THR A 32 16.69 20.65 -44.76
N GLU A 33 16.52 21.58 -43.83
CA GLU A 33 17.25 21.61 -42.56
C GLU A 33 16.95 20.40 -41.70
N LEU A 34 15.66 20.04 -41.54
CA LEU A 34 15.27 18.88 -40.72
C LEU A 34 15.84 17.58 -41.28
N LEU A 35 15.82 17.36 -42.61
CA LEU A 35 16.43 16.21 -43.22
C LEU A 35 17.94 16.14 -42.94
N HIS A 36 18.66 17.26 -43.06
CA HIS A 36 20.07 17.32 -42.71
C HIS A 36 20.33 16.98 -41.22
N PHE A 37 19.50 17.51 -40.29
CA PHE A 37 19.60 17.24 -38.87
C PHE A 37 19.27 15.74 -38.54
N LEU A 38 18.31 15.15 -39.24
CA LEU A 38 17.95 13.76 -39.06
C LEU A 38 19.04 12.79 -39.58
N GLU A 39 19.78 13.17 -40.64
CA GLU A 39 20.96 12.41 -41.09
C GLU A 39 22.08 12.43 -40.05
N ASN A 40 22.23 13.55 -39.32
CA ASN A 40 23.26 13.77 -38.30
C ASN A 40 22.71 13.66 -36.86
N ARG A 41 21.64 12.86 -36.65
CA ARG A 41 20.87 12.82 -35.40
C ARG A 41 21.69 12.58 -34.13
N ASN A 42 22.78 11.83 -34.20
CA ASN A 42 23.61 11.50 -33.03
C ASN A 42 24.37 12.72 -32.46
N ASN A 43 24.54 13.76 -33.26
CA ASN A 43 25.25 14.99 -32.89
C ASN A 43 24.31 16.22 -32.81
N THR A 44 23.01 16.03 -33.02
CA THR A 44 22.02 17.12 -33.09
C THR A 44 21.20 17.19 -31.83
N ASN A 45 21.13 18.39 -31.22
CA ASN A 45 20.18 18.68 -30.15
C ASN A 45 18.85 19.17 -30.73
N PHE A 46 17.83 18.33 -30.78
CA PHE A 46 16.52 18.64 -31.34
C PHE A 46 15.62 19.50 -30.42
N PHE A 47 16.05 19.74 -29.19
CA PHE A 47 15.25 20.49 -28.20
C PHE A 47 15.64 21.98 -28.11
N GLU A 48 16.60 22.42 -28.92
CA GLU A 48 17.09 23.81 -28.93
C GLU A 48 17.55 24.22 -30.32
N GLY A 49 17.68 25.54 -30.53
CA GLY A 49 18.29 26.12 -31.71
C GLY A 49 17.55 25.87 -33.03
N GLU A 50 18.31 25.74 -34.11
CA GLU A 50 17.77 25.58 -35.46
C GLU A 50 17.01 24.27 -35.69
N PRO A 51 17.45 23.11 -35.14
CA PRO A 51 16.66 21.86 -35.27
C PRO A 51 15.25 21.98 -34.68
N LEU A 52 15.11 22.62 -33.50
CA LEU A 52 13.80 22.87 -32.90
C LEU A 52 12.98 23.87 -33.71
N ARG A 53 13.64 24.90 -34.28
CA ARG A 53 12.97 25.91 -35.14
C ARG A 53 12.39 25.25 -36.39
N ALA A 54 13.16 24.39 -37.08
CA ALA A 54 12.68 23.62 -38.22
C ALA A 54 11.46 22.76 -37.87
N LEU A 55 11.54 21.97 -36.80
CA LEU A 55 10.40 21.17 -36.30
C LEU A 55 9.17 22.04 -35.96
N SER A 56 9.39 23.17 -35.33
CA SER A 56 8.32 24.11 -34.96
C SER A 56 7.64 24.72 -36.18
N THR A 57 8.41 25.11 -37.20
CA THR A 57 7.87 25.63 -38.46
C THR A 57 6.95 24.60 -39.14
N LEU A 58 7.36 23.34 -39.21
CA LEU A 58 6.52 22.29 -39.79
C LEU A 58 5.30 21.96 -38.91
N ALA A 59 5.42 22.07 -37.59
CA ALA A 59 4.31 21.80 -36.67
C ALA A 59 3.18 22.84 -36.76
N ILE A 60 3.49 24.09 -37.06
CA ILE A 60 2.52 25.21 -37.20
C ILE A 60 1.98 25.38 -38.61
N SER A 61 2.49 24.61 -39.59
CA SER A 61 2.04 24.67 -40.99
C SER A 61 0.56 24.29 -41.14
N ASP A 62 -0.13 24.95 -42.10
CA ASP A 62 -1.48 24.54 -42.49
C ASP A 62 -1.48 23.24 -43.32
N ASN A 63 -0.32 22.78 -43.78
CA ASN A 63 -0.17 21.52 -44.48
C ASN A 63 -0.11 20.33 -43.54
N VAL A 64 -1.13 19.46 -43.57
CA VAL A 64 -1.24 18.29 -42.71
C VAL A 64 -0.08 17.31 -42.87
N ASP A 65 0.49 17.16 -44.06
CA ASP A 65 1.63 16.27 -44.29
C ASP A 65 2.90 16.76 -43.60
N LEU A 66 3.08 18.08 -43.52
CA LEU A 66 4.16 18.70 -42.74
C LEU A 66 3.92 18.51 -41.23
N GLN A 67 2.68 18.69 -40.76
CA GLN A 67 2.33 18.42 -39.38
C GLN A 67 2.58 16.95 -39.01
N ARG A 68 2.25 15.97 -39.90
CA ARG A 68 2.55 14.56 -39.70
C ARG A 68 4.05 14.32 -39.56
N SER A 69 4.84 14.91 -40.47
CA SER A 69 6.31 14.78 -40.45
C SER A 69 6.90 15.32 -39.15
N ALA A 70 6.46 16.50 -38.70
CA ALA A 70 6.90 17.08 -37.43
C ALA A 70 6.48 16.21 -36.23
N ALA A 71 5.22 15.74 -36.19
CA ALA A 71 4.72 14.91 -35.09
C ALA A 71 5.46 13.58 -34.98
N LEU A 72 5.71 12.91 -36.11
CA LEU A 72 6.50 11.67 -36.16
C LEU A 72 7.95 11.88 -35.73
N ALA A 73 8.59 12.97 -36.19
CA ALA A 73 9.93 13.32 -35.77
C ALA A 73 9.99 13.58 -34.25
N PHE A 74 9.06 14.35 -33.67
CA PHE A 74 8.98 14.55 -32.23
C PHE A 74 8.78 13.22 -31.48
N ALA A 75 7.91 12.34 -31.95
CA ALA A 75 7.71 11.03 -31.33
C ALA A 75 8.99 10.21 -31.30
N GLU A 76 9.70 10.11 -32.44
CA GLU A 76 10.96 9.34 -32.55
C GLU A 76 12.09 9.95 -31.70
N ILE A 77 12.22 11.27 -31.68
CA ILE A 77 13.25 11.98 -30.92
C ILE A 77 13.00 11.77 -29.42
N THR A 78 11.76 11.97 -28.95
CA THR A 78 11.40 11.87 -27.54
C THR A 78 11.40 10.43 -27.02
N GLU A 79 11.24 9.42 -27.87
CA GLU A 79 11.39 8.02 -27.48
C GLU A 79 12.84 7.70 -27.06
N LYS A 80 13.80 8.30 -27.73
CA LYS A 80 15.24 8.06 -27.51
C LYS A 80 15.86 8.97 -26.47
N ASP A 81 15.32 10.19 -26.31
CA ASP A 81 15.88 11.23 -25.44
C ASP A 81 14.78 11.86 -24.59
N VAL A 82 14.68 11.42 -23.34
CA VAL A 82 13.74 11.93 -22.34
C VAL A 82 14.47 12.83 -21.37
N ARG A 83 14.61 14.10 -21.74
CA ARG A 83 15.23 15.14 -20.91
C ARG A 83 14.23 16.19 -20.46
N GLN A 84 14.62 17.05 -19.53
CA GLN A 84 13.89 18.27 -19.25
C GLN A 84 13.92 19.18 -20.48
N VAL A 85 12.75 19.70 -20.86
CA VAL A 85 12.58 20.59 -22.00
C VAL A 85 11.88 21.89 -21.61
N GLY A 86 12.05 22.94 -22.44
CA GLY A 86 11.42 24.24 -22.28
C GLY A 86 10.05 24.36 -22.94
N ARG A 87 9.45 25.53 -22.81
CA ARG A 87 8.20 25.89 -23.48
C ARG A 87 8.32 25.83 -25.00
N GLU A 88 9.48 26.19 -25.51
CA GLU A 88 9.79 26.25 -26.94
C GLU A 88 9.61 24.88 -27.59
N THR A 89 9.95 23.81 -26.88
CA THR A 89 9.77 22.42 -27.33
C THR A 89 8.33 21.92 -27.13
N LEU A 90 7.70 22.25 -25.97
CA LEU A 90 6.36 21.73 -25.66
C LEU A 90 5.25 22.41 -26.46
N ASN A 91 5.35 23.71 -26.74
CA ASN A 91 4.31 24.45 -27.46
C ASN A 91 3.99 23.87 -28.85
N PRO A 92 4.97 23.58 -29.74
CA PRO A 92 4.70 22.93 -31.02
C PRO A 92 3.99 21.57 -30.87
N ILE A 93 4.41 20.76 -29.90
CA ILE A 93 3.79 19.44 -29.64
C ILE A 93 2.34 19.61 -29.17
N LEU A 94 2.09 20.57 -28.26
CA LEU A 94 0.74 20.87 -27.78
C LEU A 94 -0.17 21.44 -28.90
N LEU A 95 0.40 22.17 -29.84
CA LEU A 95 -0.34 22.65 -31.01
C LEU A 95 -0.73 21.47 -31.91
N LEU A 96 0.18 20.54 -32.20
CA LEU A 96 -0.09 19.34 -32.98
C LEU A 96 -1.19 18.47 -32.39
N LEU A 97 -1.37 18.44 -31.07
CA LEU A 97 -2.50 17.76 -30.42
C LEU A 97 -3.87 18.32 -30.82
N GLN A 98 -3.92 19.55 -31.32
CA GLN A 98 -5.18 20.19 -31.77
C GLN A 98 -5.54 19.83 -33.21
N SER A 99 -4.65 19.18 -33.96
CA SER A 99 -4.90 18.74 -35.32
C SER A 99 -6.12 17.81 -35.40
N HIS A 100 -6.87 17.86 -36.49
CA HIS A 100 -7.95 16.92 -36.79
C HIS A 100 -7.43 15.61 -37.39
N ASP A 101 -6.17 15.55 -37.80
CA ASP A 101 -5.56 14.37 -38.37
C ASP A 101 -5.17 13.36 -37.29
N VAL A 102 -5.64 12.12 -37.47
CA VAL A 102 -5.44 11.04 -36.48
C VAL A 102 -3.98 10.67 -36.28
N GLU A 103 -3.17 10.68 -37.36
CA GLU A 103 -1.74 10.38 -37.26
C GLU A 103 -0.97 11.46 -36.52
N VAL A 104 -1.33 12.74 -36.75
CA VAL A 104 -0.75 13.86 -36.01
C VAL A 104 -1.10 13.75 -34.53
N GLN A 105 -2.37 13.46 -34.21
CA GLN A 105 -2.83 13.26 -32.83
C GLN A 105 -2.07 12.11 -32.17
N ARG A 106 -1.97 10.96 -32.85
CA ARG A 106 -1.28 9.77 -32.35
C ARG A 106 0.18 10.04 -32.03
N ALA A 107 0.93 10.62 -32.98
CA ALA A 107 2.34 10.87 -32.83
C ALA A 107 2.63 11.96 -31.79
N SER A 108 1.87 13.05 -31.79
CA SER A 108 2.05 14.13 -30.79
C SER A 108 1.68 13.70 -29.38
N SER A 109 0.63 12.86 -29.21
CA SER A 109 0.30 12.27 -27.90
C SER A 109 1.40 11.33 -27.40
N ALA A 110 2.03 10.54 -28.30
CA ALA A 110 3.16 9.69 -27.97
C ALA A 110 4.38 10.52 -27.54
N ALA A 111 4.73 11.58 -28.30
CA ALA A 111 5.82 12.48 -27.97
C ALA A 111 5.63 13.13 -26.58
N LEU A 112 4.42 13.61 -26.31
CA LEU A 112 4.09 14.21 -25.02
C LEU A 112 4.15 13.18 -23.88
N GLY A 113 3.67 11.96 -24.12
CA GLY A 113 3.75 10.85 -23.18
C GLY A 113 5.19 10.48 -22.81
N ASN A 114 6.09 10.45 -23.79
CA ASN A 114 7.52 10.22 -23.59
C ASN A 114 8.14 11.32 -22.71
N LEU A 115 7.89 12.59 -23.04
CA LEU A 115 8.40 13.73 -22.27
C LEU A 115 7.82 13.79 -20.85
N ALA A 116 6.59 13.31 -20.65
CA ALA A 116 5.92 13.25 -19.35
C ALA A 116 6.52 12.21 -18.38
N VAL A 117 7.54 11.47 -18.75
CA VAL A 117 8.32 10.64 -17.82
C VAL A 117 9.17 11.53 -16.90
N ASN A 118 9.71 12.62 -17.43
CA ASN A 118 10.52 13.58 -16.67
C ASN A 118 9.63 14.42 -15.72
N THR A 119 10.06 14.59 -14.47
CA THR A 119 9.26 15.23 -13.42
C THR A 119 8.95 16.70 -13.70
N GLU A 120 9.93 17.49 -14.19
CA GLU A 120 9.75 18.90 -14.49
C GLU A 120 8.83 19.12 -15.69
N ASN A 121 8.94 18.25 -16.69
CA ASN A 121 8.08 18.28 -17.86
C ASN A 121 6.61 18.02 -17.48
N LYS A 122 6.32 17.12 -16.51
CA LYS A 122 4.95 16.86 -16.04
C LYS A 122 4.24 18.13 -15.59
N LEU A 123 4.94 18.94 -14.80
CA LEU A 123 4.39 20.20 -14.32
C LEU A 123 4.20 21.22 -15.45
N LEU A 124 5.19 21.33 -16.33
CA LEU A 124 5.18 22.30 -17.42
C LEU A 124 4.08 21.97 -18.45
N ILE A 125 3.89 20.68 -18.80
CA ILE A 125 2.83 20.22 -19.69
C ILE A 125 1.44 20.66 -19.17
N VAL A 126 1.17 20.42 -17.89
CA VAL A 126 -0.12 20.80 -17.29
C VAL A 126 -0.26 22.32 -17.18
N LYS A 127 0.83 23.05 -16.88
CA LYS A 127 0.84 24.52 -16.82
C LYS A 127 0.57 25.18 -18.18
N LEU A 128 0.98 24.54 -19.26
CA LEU A 128 0.77 25.01 -20.64
C LEU A 128 -0.60 24.58 -21.23
N GLY A 129 -1.49 23.95 -20.45
CA GLY A 129 -2.82 23.52 -20.89
C GLY A 129 -2.84 22.17 -21.60
N GLY A 130 -1.77 21.36 -21.49
CA GLY A 130 -1.70 20.05 -22.10
C GLY A 130 -2.75 19.06 -21.57
N LEU A 131 -3.19 19.25 -20.31
CA LEU A 131 -4.23 18.40 -19.72
C LEU A 131 -5.55 18.45 -20.50
N ASP A 132 -6.02 19.64 -20.88
CA ASP A 132 -7.28 19.82 -21.61
C ASP A 132 -7.22 19.19 -23.02
N GLN A 133 -6.04 19.26 -23.65
CA GLN A 133 -5.81 18.65 -24.95
C GLN A 133 -5.84 17.11 -24.84
N LEU A 134 -5.17 16.55 -23.83
CA LEU A 134 -5.17 15.12 -23.57
C LEU A 134 -6.56 14.59 -23.22
N ILE A 135 -7.36 15.33 -22.46
CA ILE A 135 -8.76 14.99 -22.15
C ILE A 135 -9.56 14.84 -23.45
N ARG A 136 -9.39 15.74 -24.41
CA ARG A 136 -10.04 15.61 -25.72
C ARG A 136 -9.59 14.36 -26.48
N GLN A 137 -8.30 14.04 -26.44
CA GLN A 137 -7.74 12.85 -27.08
C GLN A 137 -8.22 11.54 -26.44
N MET A 138 -8.51 11.54 -25.14
CA MET A 138 -9.11 10.39 -24.45
C MET A 138 -10.49 10.04 -25.02
N GLY A 139 -11.22 11.02 -25.56
CA GLY A 139 -12.51 10.83 -26.24
C GLY A 139 -12.40 10.39 -27.71
N SER A 140 -11.19 10.22 -28.27
CA SER A 140 -10.99 9.83 -29.67
C SER A 140 -11.60 8.45 -29.97
N PRO A 141 -12.20 8.23 -31.14
CA PRO A 141 -12.62 6.89 -31.57
C PRO A 141 -11.44 5.97 -31.92
N ASN A 142 -10.23 6.51 -32.07
CA ASN A 142 -9.03 5.75 -32.36
C ASN A 142 -8.37 5.24 -31.08
N ALA A 143 -8.25 3.92 -30.94
CA ALA A 143 -7.70 3.28 -29.74
C ALA A 143 -6.22 3.62 -29.47
N GLU A 144 -5.42 3.90 -30.50
CA GLU A 144 -4.00 4.29 -30.32
C GLU A 144 -3.89 5.71 -29.80
N VAL A 145 -4.68 6.64 -30.31
CA VAL A 145 -4.77 8.01 -29.78
C VAL A 145 -5.22 7.96 -28.31
N GLN A 146 -6.27 7.21 -28.00
CA GLN A 146 -6.72 7.00 -26.62
C GLN A 146 -5.60 6.43 -25.75
N CYS A 147 -4.93 5.37 -26.21
CA CYS A 147 -3.86 4.71 -25.46
C CYS A 147 -2.73 5.68 -25.11
N ASN A 148 -2.26 6.46 -26.09
CA ASN A 148 -1.18 7.43 -25.89
C ASN A 148 -1.61 8.58 -24.95
N ALA A 149 -2.83 9.10 -25.12
CA ALA A 149 -3.35 10.15 -24.26
C ALA A 149 -3.50 9.68 -22.81
N VAL A 150 -4.11 8.50 -22.60
CA VAL A 150 -4.27 7.92 -21.26
C VAL A 150 -2.92 7.58 -20.65
N GLY A 151 -1.97 7.05 -21.43
CA GLY A 151 -0.59 6.79 -20.99
C GLY A 151 0.11 8.07 -20.53
N CYS A 152 -0.05 9.17 -21.27
CA CYS A 152 0.46 10.47 -20.85
C CYS A 152 -0.19 10.94 -19.54
N ILE A 153 -1.52 10.86 -19.41
CA ILE A 153 -2.23 11.18 -18.16
C ILE A 153 -1.73 10.30 -16.99
N THR A 154 -1.47 9.03 -17.23
CA THR A 154 -0.91 8.13 -16.22
C THR A 154 0.44 8.62 -15.72
N ASN A 155 1.32 9.07 -16.63
CA ASN A 155 2.60 9.66 -16.28
C ASN A 155 2.44 10.99 -15.53
N LEU A 156 1.53 11.87 -15.97
CA LEU A 156 1.23 13.13 -15.29
C LEU A 156 0.68 12.90 -13.87
N ALA A 157 -0.13 11.88 -13.68
CA ALA A 157 -0.75 11.51 -12.40
C ALA A 157 0.24 10.92 -11.37
N THR A 158 1.51 10.74 -11.70
CA THR A 158 2.54 10.39 -10.71
C THR A 158 3.00 11.60 -9.89
N HIS A 159 2.72 12.83 -10.33
CA HIS A 159 3.08 14.06 -9.63
C HIS A 159 1.90 14.61 -8.80
N ASP A 160 2.12 14.92 -7.52
CA ASP A 160 1.03 15.27 -6.58
C ASP A 160 0.22 16.50 -6.99
N GLN A 161 0.87 17.56 -7.48
CA GLN A 161 0.15 18.75 -7.94
C GLN A 161 -0.76 18.47 -9.15
N ASN A 162 -0.34 17.56 -10.02
CA ASN A 162 -1.12 17.18 -11.19
C ASN A 162 -2.30 16.27 -10.81
N LYS A 163 -2.14 15.40 -9.80
CA LYS A 163 -3.22 14.53 -9.31
C LYS A 163 -4.46 15.33 -8.95
N SER A 164 -4.31 16.42 -8.20
CA SER A 164 -5.44 17.28 -7.80
C SER A 164 -6.12 17.93 -9.01
N ARG A 165 -5.35 18.36 -10.01
CA ARG A 165 -5.92 18.92 -11.25
C ARG A 165 -6.67 17.87 -12.08
N ILE A 166 -6.09 16.67 -12.22
CA ILE A 166 -6.73 15.55 -12.93
C ILE A 166 -8.01 15.15 -12.21
N ALA A 167 -7.99 15.03 -10.86
CA ALA A 167 -9.14 14.67 -10.06
C ALA A 167 -10.30 15.66 -10.15
N ASN A 168 -9.99 16.98 -10.33
CA ASN A 168 -10.98 18.05 -10.46
C ASN A 168 -11.39 18.34 -11.91
N SER A 169 -10.95 17.53 -12.88
CA SER A 169 -11.26 17.68 -14.30
C SER A 169 -12.16 16.52 -14.80
N GLU A 170 -12.63 16.62 -16.03
CA GLU A 170 -13.37 15.53 -16.69
C GLU A 170 -12.51 14.27 -16.93
N ALA A 171 -11.17 14.37 -16.82
CA ALA A 171 -10.27 13.24 -17.00
C ALA A 171 -10.62 12.09 -16.06
N LEU A 172 -10.99 12.37 -14.81
CA LEU A 172 -11.32 11.32 -13.83
C LEU A 172 -12.48 10.45 -14.30
N ARG A 173 -13.55 11.05 -14.82
CA ARG A 173 -14.71 10.35 -15.35
C ARG A 173 -14.33 9.51 -16.58
N LEU A 174 -13.61 10.12 -17.52
CA LEU A 174 -13.15 9.43 -18.72
C LEU A 174 -12.22 8.26 -18.40
N LEU A 175 -11.33 8.38 -17.41
CA LEU A 175 -10.47 7.27 -16.95
C LEU A 175 -11.32 6.10 -16.44
N ILE A 176 -12.38 6.38 -15.68
CA ILE A 176 -13.30 5.35 -15.18
C ILE A 176 -14.02 4.66 -16.35
N ASP A 177 -14.46 5.41 -17.36
CA ASP A 177 -15.11 4.84 -18.54
C ASP A 177 -14.10 4.02 -19.39
N LEU A 178 -12.88 4.52 -19.58
CA LEU A 178 -11.83 3.85 -20.35
C LEU A 178 -11.25 2.62 -19.64
N ALA A 179 -11.39 2.49 -18.33
CA ALA A 179 -11.11 1.25 -17.62
C ALA A 179 -11.99 0.07 -18.10
N ARG A 180 -13.12 0.34 -18.79
CA ARG A 180 -13.97 -0.67 -19.44
C ARG A 180 -13.60 -0.93 -20.90
N SER A 181 -12.54 -0.31 -21.41
CA SER A 181 -12.15 -0.45 -22.81
C SER A 181 -11.87 -1.91 -23.17
N LYS A 182 -12.25 -2.29 -24.40
CA LYS A 182 -11.89 -3.60 -24.98
C LYS A 182 -10.43 -3.66 -25.42
N ASP A 183 -9.80 -2.51 -25.68
CA ASP A 183 -8.36 -2.45 -25.92
C ASP A 183 -7.62 -2.57 -24.59
N GLN A 184 -6.87 -3.67 -24.44
CA GLN A 184 -6.15 -3.98 -23.19
C GLN A 184 -5.12 -2.91 -22.83
N ARG A 185 -4.52 -2.23 -23.81
CA ARG A 185 -3.53 -1.17 -23.57
C ARG A 185 -4.21 0.05 -22.94
N VAL A 186 -5.36 0.44 -23.49
CA VAL A 186 -6.18 1.53 -22.95
C VAL A 186 -6.67 1.19 -21.54
N GLN A 187 -7.20 -0.02 -21.35
CA GLN A 187 -7.68 -0.50 -20.06
C GLN A 187 -6.55 -0.49 -19.01
N ARG A 188 -5.36 -1.01 -19.35
CA ARG A 188 -4.20 -1.05 -18.47
C ARG A 188 -3.74 0.36 -18.08
N ASN A 189 -3.61 1.26 -19.04
CA ASN A 189 -3.22 2.65 -18.77
C ASN A 189 -4.28 3.37 -17.90
N ALA A 190 -5.55 3.21 -18.20
CA ALA A 190 -6.63 3.82 -17.42
C ALA A 190 -6.64 3.32 -15.96
N THR A 191 -6.53 2.01 -15.75
CA THR A 191 -6.48 1.44 -14.39
C THR A 191 -5.22 1.86 -13.63
N GLY A 192 -4.08 2.00 -14.32
CA GLY A 192 -2.85 2.54 -13.75
C GLY A 192 -2.99 4.02 -13.33
N ALA A 193 -3.66 4.83 -14.15
CA ALA A 193 -3.97 6.22 -13.78
C ALA A 193 -4.91 6.29 -12.57
N LEU A 194 -5.97 5.46 -12.53
CA LEU A 194 -6.88 5.38 -11.38
C LEU A 194 -6.15 4.98 -10.09
N LEU A 195 -5.21 4.03 -10.16
CA LEU A 195 -4.34 3.69 -9.03
C LEU A 195 -3.57 4.92 -8.53
N ASN A 196 -2.93 5.67 -9.44
CA ASN A 196 -2.17 6.86 -9.08
C ASN A 196 -3.05 7.91 -8.35
N MET A 197 -4.35 7.96 -8.62
CA MET A 197 -5.30 8.84 -7.93
C MET A 197 -5.64 8.37 -6.51
N THR A 198 -5.24 7.17 -6.08
CA THR A 198 -5.57 6.66 -4.74
C THR A 198 -4.58 7.03 -3.64
N HIS A 199 -3.49 7.73 -3.94
CA HIS A 199 -2.41 7.99 -2.98
C HIS A 199 -2.76 9.03 -1.90
N THR A 200 -3.63 9.99 -2.19
CA THR A 200 -4.08 10.99 -1.22
C THR A 200 -5.54 10.76 -0.82
N GLN A 201 -5.90 11.10 0.41
CA GLN A 201 -7.27 10.91 0.92
C GLN A 201 -8.30 11.68 0.10
N GLU A 202 -7.98 12.93 -0.27
CA GLU A 202 -8.87 13.79 -1.05
C GLU A 202 -9.16 13.18 -2.42
N ASN A 203 -8.13 12.75 -3.14
CA ASN A 203 -8.29 12.15 -4.47
C ASN A 203 -9.02 10.80 -4.38
N ARG A 204 -8.78 9.97 -3.33
CA ARG A 204 -9.56 8.76 -3.09
C ARG A 204 -11.04 9.07 -2.95
N GLN A 205 -11.38 10.12 -2.19
CA GLN A 205 -12.78 10.51 -2.00
C GLN A 205 -13.43 10.94 -3.31
N GLN A 206 -12.74 11.72 -4.15
CA GLN A 206 -13.22 12.12 -5.47
C GLN A 206 -13.42 10.91 -6.39
N LEU A 207 -12.45 9.99 -6.42
CA LEU A 207 -12.50 8.76 -7.20
C LEU A 207 -13.72 7.89 -6.81
N VAL A 208 -13.96 7.74 -5.51
CA VAL A 208 -15.10 7.00 -4.98
C VAL A 208 -16.43 7.69 -5.31
N ASN A 209 -16.49 9.02 -5.21
CA ASN A 209 -17.69 9.81 -5.56
C ASN A 209 -17.99 9.77 -7.07
N ALA A 210 -16.95 9.65 -7.90
CA ALA A 210 -17.08 9.48 -9.35
C ALA A 210 -17.55 8.06 -9.76
N GLY A 211 -17.71 7.12 -8.82
CA GLY A 211 -18.25 5.79 -9.09
C GLY A 211 -17.21 4.75 -9.54
N ALA A 212 -15.96 4.89 -9.17
CA ALA A 212 -14.90 3.97 -9.57
C ALA A 212 -14.99 2.56 -8.93
N ILE A 213 -15.56 2.44 -7.73
CA ILE A 213 -15.58 1.17 -6.97
C ILE A 213 -16.16 0.00 -7.78
N PRO A 214 -17.38 0.06 -8.37
CA PRO A 214 -17.94 -1.08 -9.08
C PRO A 214 -17.07 -1.55 -10.24
N ILE A 215 -16.40 -0.62 -10.92
CA ILE A 215 -15.54 -0.92 -12.05
C ILE A 215 -14.25 -1.60 -11.59
N LEU A 216 -13.61 -1.06 -10.56
CA LEU A 216 -12.40 -1.66 -9.99
C LEU A 216 -12.67 -3.09 -9.48
N ILE A 217 -13.82 -3.33 -8.84
CA ILE A 217 -14.22 -4.67 -8.39
C ILE A 217 -14.44 -5.60 -9.61
N SER A 218 -15.13 -5.16 -10.63
CA SER A 218 -15.39 -6.00 -11.82
C SER A 218 -14.10 -6.41 -12.54
N LEU A 219 -13.05 -5.61 -12.47
CA LEU A 219 -11.76 -5.85 -13.10
C LEU A 219 -10.83 -6.74 -12.27
N LEU A 220 -11.18 -7.10 -11.05
CA LEU A 220 -10.43 -8.09 -10.27
C LEU A 220 -10.41 -9.47 -10.96
N SER A 221 -11.40 -9.78 -11.77
CA SER A 221 -11.47 -11.01 -12.59
C SER A 221 -10.79 -10.89 -13.97
N SER A 222 -10.09 -9.80 -14.26
CA SER A 222 -9.36 -9.61 -15.51
C SER A 222 -8.31 -10.70 -15.72
N HIS A 223 -8.06 -11.10 -16.97
CA HIS A 223 -6.95 -12.00 -17.31
C HIS A 223 -5.59 -11.28 -17.41
N ASP A 224 -5.58 -9.95 -17.40
CA ASP A 224 -4.37 -9.13 -17.40
C ASP A 224 -3.88 -8.93 -15.97
N ALA A 225 -2.68 -9.43 -15.67
CA ALA A 225 -2.09 -9.38 -14.33
C ALA A 225 -1.78 -7.93 -13.85
N ASP A 226 -1.48 -7.01 -14.78
CA ASP A 226 -1.26 -5.61 -14.44
C ASP A 226 -2.57 -4.92 -14.08
N VAL A 227 -3.65 -5.19 -14.82
CA VAL A 227 -4.99 -4.69 -14.50
C VAL A 227 -5.45 -5.23 -13.14
N GLN A 228 -5.27 -6.54 -12.87
CA GLN A 228 -5.57 -7.11 -11.55
C GLN A 228 -4.78 -6.40 -10.46
N TYR A 229 -3.46 -6.21 -10.67
CA TYR A 229 -2.59 -5.55 -9.71
C TYR A 229 -3.02 -4.10 -9.44
N TYR A 230 -3.28 -3.32 -10.49
CA TYR A 230 -3.69 -1.93 -10.35
C TYR A 230 -5.04 -1.79 -9.63
N CYS A 231 -6.03 -2.60 -10.01
CA CYS A 231 -7.35 -2.56 -9.38
C CYS A 231 -7.32 -3.04 -7.93
N THR A 232 -6.57 -4.11 -7.63
CA THR A 232 -6.43 -4.63 -6.26
C THR A 232 -5.74 -3.60 -5.37
N THR A 233 -4.65 -2.98 -5.86
CA THR A 233 -3.93 -1.94 -5.11
C THR A 233 -4.79 -0.70 -4.90
N ALA A 234 -5.54 -0.27 -5.91
CA ALA A 234 -6.46 0.86 -5.80
C ALA A 234 -7.55 0.59 -4.74
N LEU A 235 -8.16 -0.58 -4.74
CA LEU A 235 -9.14 -0.98 -3.73
C LEU A 235 -8.52 -1.11 -2.34
N SER A 236 -7.29 -1.62 -2.23
CA SER A 236 -6.53 -1.64 -0.98
C SER A 236 -6.35 -0.24 -0.40
N ASN A 237 -5.93 0.73 -1.23
CA ASN A 237 -5.76 2.12 -0.82
C ASN A 237 -7.10 2.79 -0.44
N ILE A 238 -8.17 2.53 -1.19
CA ILE A 238 -9.52 3.02 -0.89
C ILE A 238 -10.01 2.48 0.46
N ALA A 239 -9.70 1.22 0.78
CA ALA A 239 -10.11 0.56 2.02
C ALA A 239 -9.39 1.09 3.30
N VAL A 240 -8.36 1.92 3.17
CA VAL A 240 -7.72 2.59 4.32
C VAL A 240 -8.71 3.49 5.05
N ASP A 241 -9.58 4.19 4.32
CA ASP A 241 -10.51 5.16 4.89
C ASP A 241 -11.81 4.47 5.36
N ALA A 242 -12.21 4.68 6.63
CA ALA A 242 -13.42 4.07 7.21
C ALA A 242 -14.71 4.42 6.43
N VAL A 243 -14.81 5.66 5.92
CA VAL A 243 -15.96 6.09 5.11
C VAL A 243 -16.04 5.30 3.80
N ASN A 244 -14.89 5.05 3.17
CA ASN A 244 -14.82 4.32 1.92
C ASN A 244 -15.09 2.82 2.12
N ARG A 245 -14.68 2.22 3.26
CA ARG A 245 -15.03 0.81 3.58
C ARG A 245 -16.54 0.60 3.66
N LYS A 246 -17.30 1.58 4.18
CA LYS A 246 -18.77 1.53 4.18
C LYS A 246 -19.35 1.53 2.76
N LYS A 247 -18.78 2.33 1.85
CA LYS A 247 -19.19 2.35 0.44
C LYS A 247 -18.82 1.06 -0.29
N LEU A 248 -17.64 0.49 -0.01
CA LEU A 248 -17.24 -0.82 -0.51
C LEU A 248 -18.22 -1.92 -0.09
N ALA A 249 -18.66 -1.91 1.17
CA ALA A 249 -19.63 -2.87 1.69
C ALA A 249 -21.03 -2.77 1.05
N GLN A 250 -21.37 -1.63 0.45
CA GLN A 250 -22.63 -1.40 -0.25
C GLN A 250 -22.53 -1.69 -1.74
N SER A 251 -21.33 -1.75 -2.31
CA SER A 251 -21.13 -1.77 -3.76
C SER A 251 -21.20 -3.18 -4.36
N ASP A 252 -20.61 -4.18 -3.73
CA ASP A 252 -20.65 -5.56 -4.21
C ASP A 252 -20.38 -6.55 -3.06
N SER A 253 -21.28 -7.50 -2.89
CA SER A 253 -21.17 -8.56 -1.88
C SER A 253 -20.08 -9.61 -2.19
N LYS A 254 -19.47 -9.59 -3.37
CA LYS A 254 -18.45 -10.55 -3.78
C LYS A 254 -17.02 -10.04 -3.64
N LEU A 255 -16.81 -8.79 -3.19
CA LEU A 255 -15.49 -8.18 -3.08
C LEU A 255 -14.52 -9.07 -2.29
N VAL A 256 -14.92 -9.54 -1.11
CA VAL A 256 -14.09 -10.39 -0.25
C VAL A 256 -13.74 -11.70 -0.96
N GLN A 257 -14.71 -12.32 -1.66
CA GLN A 257 -14.47 -13.55 -2.42
C GLN A 257 -13.45 -13.36 -3.55
N TYR A 258 -13.57 -12.28 -4.32
CA TYR A 258 -12.60 -11.96 -5.37
C TYR A 258 -11.19 -11.74 -4.80
N LEU A 259 -11.06 -11.00 -3.71
CA LEU A 259 -9.76 -10.78 -3.07
C LEU A 259 -9.15 -12.10 -2.54
N ILE A 260 -9.97 -13.00 -1.99
CA ILE A 260 -9.53 -14.33 -1.56
C ILE A 260 -9.02 -15.14 -2.76
N GLN A 261 -9.74 -15.15 -3.88
CA GLN A 261 -9.31 -15.83 -5.11
C GLN A 261 -8.00 -15.28 -5.67
N LEU A 262 -7.78 -13.96 -5.54
CA LEU A 262 -6.54 -13.33 -6.00
C LEU A 262 -5.31 -13.74 -5.18
N MET A 263 -5.48 -14.23 -3.96
CA MET A 263 -4.37 -14.82 -3.20
C MET A 263 -3.88 -16.17 -3.78
N ASP A 264 -4.64 -16.78 -4.72
CA ASP A 264 -4.28 -18.02 -5.42
C ASP A 264 -3.71 -17.80 -6.82
N THR A 265 -3.55 -16.55 -7.26
CA THR A 265 -2.97 -16.22 -8.58
C THR A 265 -1.47 -16.54 -8.63
N LYS A 266 -0.92 -16.61 -9.85
CA LYS A 266 0.54 -16.81 -10.04
C LYS A 266 1.38 -15.56 -9.73
N SER A 267 0.78 -14.38 -9.68
CA SER A 267 1.46 -13.11 -9.45
C SER A 267 1.62 -12.82 -7.96
N LEU A 268 2.85 -12.90 -7.45
CA LEU A 268 3.17 -12.57 -6.06
C LEU A 268 2.75 -11.13 -5.69
N LYS A 269 2.85 -10.19 -6.65
CA LYS A 269 2.41 -8.80 -6.43
C LYS A 269 0.90 -8.72 -6.21
N VAL A 270 0.12 -9.44 -7.00
CA VAL A 270 -1.35 -9.49 -6.85
C VAL A 270 -1.73 -10.16 -5.54
N GLN A 271 -1.11 -11.31 -5.19
CA GLN A 271 -1.34 -11.97 -3.91
C GLN A 271 -1.10 -11.04 -2.72
N CYS A 272 0.02 -10.32 -2.75
CA CYS A 272 0.39 -9.37 -1.70
C CYS A 272 -0.65 -8.25 -1.55
N GLN A 273 -1.06 -7.64 -2.66
CA GLN A 273 -2.07 -6.57 -2.65
C GLN A 273 -3.45 -7.07 -2.23
N ALA A 274 -3.82 -8.29 -2.59
CA ALA A 274 -5.06 -8.90 -2.14
C ALA A 274 -5.08 -9.10 -0.62
N ALA A 275 -4.00 -9.62 -0.05
CA ALA A 275 -3.87 -9.77 1.40
C ALA A 275 -3.87 -8.41 2.13
N LEU A 276 -3.22 -7.38 1.57
CA LEU A 276 -3.25 -6.01 2.10
C LEU A 276 -4.64 -5.38 2.02
N ALA A 277 -5.37 -5.62 0.93
CA ALA A 277 -6.75 -5.15 0.80
C ALA A 277 -7.65 -5.80 1.87
N LEU A 278 -7.54 -7.11 2.07
CA LEU A 278 -8.26 -7.82 3.14
C LEU A 278 -7.86 -7.32 4.53
N ARG A 279 -6.57 -7.08 4.78
CA ARG A 279 -6.07 -6.47 6.03
C ARG A 279 -6.74 -5.12 6.30
N ASN A 280 -6.82 -4.24 5.29
CA ASN A 280 -7.43 -2.93 5.44
C ASN A 280 -8.94 -3.02 5.66
N LEU A 281 -9.64 -3.91 4.95
CA LEU A 281 -11.05 -4.21 5.18
C LEU A 281 -11.30 -4.76 6.58
N ALA A 282 -10.44 -5.66 7.07
CA ALA A 282 -10.53 -6.27 8.40
C ALA A 282 -10.30 -5.28 9.57
N SER A 283 -10.11 -3.99 9.30
CA SER A 283 -10.25 -2.93 10.31
C SER A 283 -11.69 -2.77 10.79
N ASP A 284 -12.69 -3.26 10.05
CA ASP A 284 -14.09 -3.24 10.44
C ASP A 284 -14.57 -4.67 10.78
N GLU A 285 -15.31 -4.80 11.87
CA GLU A 285 -15.81 -6.08 12.42
C GLU A 285 -16.55 -6.95 11.39
N LYS A 286 -17.40 -6.33 10.56
CA LYS A 286 -18.13 -7.03 9.50
C LYS A 286 -17.19 -7.83 8.59
N TYR A 287 -16.09 -7.21 8.15
CA TYR A 287 -15.15 -7.87 7.25
C TYR A 287 -14.29 -8.92 7.96
N GLN A 288 -14.02 -8.76 9.26
CA GLN A 288 -13.33 -9.79 10.05
C GLN A 288 -14.10 -11.11 10.01
N LEU A 289 -15.43 -11.06 10.16
CA LEU A 289 -16.29 -12.24 10.05
C LEU A 289 -16.41 -12.75 8.60
N GLU A 290 -16.67 -11.85 7.66
CA GLU A 290 -16.90 -12.20 6.26
C GLU A 290 -15.69 -12.91 5.63
N ILE A 291 -14.46 -12.49 5.93
CA ILE A 291 -13.24 -13.13 5.41
C ILE A 291 -13.15 -14.61 5.86
N VAL A 292 -13.46 -14.89 7.11
CA VAL A 292 -13.46 -16.27 7.64
C VAL A 292 -14.59 -17.09 7.02
N GLN A 293 -15.81 -16.55 6.93
CA GLN A 293 -16.95 -17.18 6.30
C GLN A 293 -16.72 -17.51 4.83
N CYS A 294 -16.02 -16.64 4.10
CA CYS A 294 -15.63 -16.84 2.71
C CYS A 294 -14.40 -17.73 2.51
N ARG A 295 -13.93 -18.43 3.56
CA ARG A 295 -12.76 -19.33 3.54
C ARG A 295 -11.45 -18.62 3.21
N GLY A 296 -11.22 -17.43 3.77
CA GLY A 296 -9.97 -16.69 3.61
C GLY A 296 -8.79 -17.25 4.40
N LEU A 297 -9.02 -18.11 5.42
CA LEU A 297 -7.96 -18.63 6.28
C LEU A 297 -6.96 -19.54 5.55
N PRO A 298 -7.36 -20.55 4.74
CA PRO A 298 -6.42 -21.43 4.06
C PRO A 298 -5.41 -20.71 3.16
N PRO A 299 -5.82 -19.78 2.24
CA PRO A 299 -4.85 -19.05 1.45
C PRO A 299 -3.96 -18.12 2.29
N LEU A 300 -4.47 -17.48 3.36
CA LEU A 300 -3.65 -16.67 4.26
C LEU A 300 -2.59 -17.52 4.98
N LEU A 301 -2.94 -18.73 5.42
CA LEU A 301 -1.98 -19.66 6.03
C LEU A 301 -0.88 -20.09 5.05
N ARG A 302 -1.23 -20.29 3.79
CA ARG A 302 -0.24 -20.59 2.75
C ARG A 302 0.70 -19.41 2.51
N LEU A 303 0.18 -18.17 2.43
CA LEU A 303 1.00 -16.97 2.26
C LEU A 303 1.93 -16.74 3.46
N LEU A 304 1.48 -17.05 4.66
CA LEU A 304 2.27 -16.93 5.89
C LEU A 304 3.53 -17.82 5.87
N LYS A 305 3.47 -18.96 5.18
CA LYS A 305 4.57 -19.92 5.01
C LYS A 305 5.44 -19.65 3.78
N SER A 306 5.26 -18.51 3.11
CA SER A 306 6.04 -18.12 1.93
C SER A 306 7.48 -17.78 2.32
N SER A 307 8.41 -17.91 1.36
CA SER A 307 9.78 -17.36 1.47
C SER A 307 9.88 -15.89 1.06
N PHE A 308 8.79 -15.31 0.55
CA PHE A 308 8.76 -13.92 0.07
C PHE A 308 8.24 -12.99 1.17
N LEU A 309 9.13 -12.19 1.74
CA LEU A 309 8.85 -11.30 2.88
C LEU A 309 7.55 -10.48 2.76
N PRO A 310 7.24 -9.80 1.64
CA PRO A 310 6.00 -9.03 1.54
C PRO A 310 4.72 -9.86 1.68
N LEU A 311 4.74 -11.14 1.30
CA LEU A 311 3.58 -12.03 1.49
C LEU A 311 3.43 -12.44 2.95
N ILE A 312 4.54 -12.73 3.64
CA ILE A 312 4.51 -13.03 5.07
C ILE A 312 3.93 -11.83 5.83
N LEU A 313 4.46 -10.63 5.57
CA LEU A 313 4.04 -9.40 6.24
C LEU A 313 2.57 -9.09 6.00
N SER A 314 2.11 -9.14 4.73
CA SER A 314 0.71 -8.83 4.41
C SER A 314 -0.26 -9.85 5.01
N SER A 315 0.08 -11.14 5.03
CA SER A 315 -0.77 -12.18 5.59
C SER A 315 -0.81 -12.16 7.12
N VAL A 316 0.34 -11.99 7.81
CA VAL A 316 0.35 -11.92 9.28
C VAL A 316 -0.38 -10.67 9.78
N ALA A 317 -0.25 -9.54 9.09
CA ALA A 317 -0.99 -8.32 9.43
C ALA A 317 -2.51 -8.50 9.21
N CYS A 318 -2.91 -9.23 8.16
CA CYS A 318 -4.31 -9.55 7.91
C CYS A 318 -4.89 -10.45 9.00
N ILE A 319 -4.21 -11.55 9.34
CA ILE A 319 -4.64 -12.47 10.42
C ILE A 319 -4.71 -11.75 11.76
N ARG A 320 -3.76 -10.87 12.06
CA ARG A 320 -3.80 -10.07 13.29
C ARG A 320 -5.10 -9.27 13.37
N ASN A 321 -5.54 -8.61 12.30
CA ASN A 321 -6.79 -7.86 12.30
C ASN A 321 -8.03 -8.78 12.40
N ILE A 322 -8.05 -9.89 11.68
CA ILE A 322 -9.15 -10.87 11.72
C ILE A 322 -9.29 -11.49 13.13
N SER A 323 -8.18 -11.71 13.84
CA SER A 323 -8.15 -12.30 15.19
C SER A 323 -8.71 -11.41 16.29
N ILE A 324 -9.02 -10.14 15.99
CA ILE A 324 -9.63 -9.21 16.97
C ILE A 324 -11.06 -9.66 17.31
N HIS A 325 -11.78 -10.24 16.34
CA HIS A 325 -13.14 -10.69 16.59
C HIS A 325 -13.17 -12.04 17.33
N PRO A 326 -13.84 -12.15 18.49
CA PRO A 326 -13.83 -13.38 19.31
C PRO A 326 -14.31 -14.62 18.57
N ALA A 327 -15.30 -14.49 17.69
CA ALA A 327 -15.81 -15.63 16.91
C ALA A 327 -14.78 -16.25 15.94
N ASN A 328 -13.70 -15.51 15.62
CA ASN A 328 -12.65 -15.98 14.72
C ASN A 328 -11.49 -16.67 15.43
N GLU A 329 -11.39 -16.57 16.76
CA GLU A 329 -10.29 -17.15 17.54
C GLU A 329 -10.15 -18.65 17.30
N SER A 330 -11.21 -19.42 17.56
CA SER A 330 -11.19 -20.88 17.38
C SER A 330 -11.02 -21.32 15.93
N PRO A 331 -11.71 -20.73 14.94
CA PRO A 331 -11.47 -21.04 13.52
C PRO A 331 -10.01 -20.83 13.08
N ILE A 332 -9.32 -19.80 13.55
CA ILE A 332 -7.92 -19.55 13.22
C ILE A 332 -7.02 -20.64 13.82
N ILE A 333 -7.29 -21.05 15.07
CA ILE A 333 -6.54 -22.13 15.73
C ILE A 333 -6.77 -23.47 15.03
N ASP A 334 -8.04 -23.77 14.70
CA ASP A 334 -8.42 -25.02 14.03
C ASP A 334 -7.83 -25.16 12.63
N GLU A 335 -7.61 -24.04 11.92
CA GLU A 335 -6.91 -24.00 10.62
C GLU A 335 -5.41 -24.29 10.75
N GLY A 336 -4.81 -24.16 11.95
CA GLY A 336 -3.41 -24.51 12.21
C GLY A 336 -2.44 -23.32 12.16
N PHE A 337 -2.88 -22.13 12.48
CA PHE A 337 -2.02 -20.92 12.50
C PHE A 337 -1.05 -20.85 13.68
N VAL A 338 -1.30 -21.57 14.79
CA VAL A 338 -0.54 -21.43 16.05
C VAL A 338 0.96 -21.65 15.84
N ASN A 339 1.34 -22.81 15.28
CA ASN A 339 2.76 -23.13 15.07
C ASN A 339 3.46 -22.15 14.11
N PRO A 340 2.92 -21.82 12.92
CA PRO A 340 3.51 -20.81 12.06
C PRO A 340 3.68 -19.45 12.73
N LEU A 341 2.73 -19.01 13.56
CA LEU A 341 2.85 -17.76 14.30
C LEU A 341 3.97 -17.80 15.34
N ILE A 342 4.15 -18.93 16.04
CA ILE A 342 5.26 -19.13 16.99
C ILE A 342 6.61 -19.12 16.25
N GLU A 343 6.69 -19.73 15.07
CA GLU A 343 7.90 -19.70 14.23
C GLU A 343 8.27 -18.26 13.82
N LEU A 344 7.28 -17.44 13.46
CA LEU A 344 7.49 -16.04 13.08
C LEU A 344 7.99 -15.16 14.23
N LEU A 345 7.87 -15.56 15.49
CA LEU A 345 8.49 -14.83 16.61
C LEU A 345 10.03 -14.81 16.52
N SER A 346 10.62 -15.79 15.83
CA SER A 346 12.07 -15.86 15.60
C SER A 346 12.53 -15.13 14.32
N TYR A 347 11.63 -14.40 13.66
CA TYR A 347 11.94 -13.67 12.42
C TYR A 347 12.61 -12.34 12.76
N ASP A 348 13.92 -12.37 13.02
CA ASP A 348 14.73 -11.25 13.53
C ASP A 348 14.97 -10.13 12.50
N ASP A 349 14.82 -10.42 11.21
CA ASP A 349 14.97 -9.45 10.13
C ASP A 349 13.82 -8.41 10.03
N ASN A 350 12.69 -8.65 10.71
CA ASN A 350 11.52 -7.77 10.61
C ASN A 350 10.67 -7.73 11.89
N GLU A 351 10.83 -6.63 12.64
CA GLU A 351 10.09 -6.36 13.88
C GLU A 351 8.58 -6.37 13.71
N GLU A 352 8.07 -5.89 12.57
CA GLU A 352 6.62 -5.79 12.31
C GLU A 352 5.99 -7.19 12.21
N ILE A 353 6.69 -8.15 11.61
CA ILE A 353 6.25 -9.56 11.56
C ILE A 353 6.17 -10.14 12.97
N GLN A 354 7.20 -9.95 13.79
CA GLN A 354 7.21 -10.42 15.17
C GLN A 354 6.06 -9.82 15.97
N CYS A 355 5.85 -8.49 15.88
CA CYS A 355 4.76 -7.80 16.54
C CYS A 355 3.38 -8.33 16.13
N HIS A 356 3.14 -8.50 14.83
CA HIS A 356 1.86 -9.03 14.35
C HIS A 356 1.64 -10.48 14.78
N ALA A 357 2.67 -11.31 14.76
CA ALA A 357 2.58 -12.71 15.18
C ALA A 357 2.20 -12.83 16.66
N ILE A 358 2.91 -12.12 17.54
CA ILE A 358 2.64 -12.20 18.98
C ILE A 358 1.31 -11.54 19.35
N SER A 359 0.94 -10.40 18.72
CA SER A 359 -0.38 -9.77 18.89
C SER A 359 -1.50 -10.71 18.48
N THR A 360 -1.30 -11.49 17.40
CA THR A 360 -2.28 -12.50 16.98
C THR A 360 -2.43 -13.59 18.04
N LEU A 361 -1.33 -14.17 18.52
CA LEU A 361 -1.38 -15.19 19.58
C LEU A 361 -2.07 -14.65 20.83
N ARG A 362 -1.82 -13.40 21.24
CA ARG A 362 -2.51 -12.73 22.34
C ARG A 362 -4.01 -12.63 22.09
N ASN A 363 -4.43 -12.19 20.91
CA ASN A 363 -5.84 -12.08 20.56
C ASN A 363 -6.54 -13.44 20.60
N LEU A 364 -5.90 -14.50 20.04
CA LEU A 364 -6.43 -15.86 20.03
C LEU A 364 -6.56 -16.46 21.43
N ALA A 365 -5.82 -15.96 22.41
CA ALA A 365 -5.86 -16.38 23.81
C ALA A 365 -6.91 -15.59 24.64
N ALA A 366 -7.62 -14.61 24.08
CA ALA A 366 -8.39 -13.66 24.86
C ALA A 366 -9.59 -14.31 25.57
N SER A 367 -10.42 -15.09 24.89
CA SER A 367 -11.71 -15.54 25.40
C SER A 367 -11.79 -17.02 25.78
N SER A 368 -11.04 -17.91 25.13
CA SER A 368 -11.22 -19.35 25.22
C SER A 368 -10.10 -20.06 25.99
N GLU A 369 -10.45 -20.82 27.03
CA GLU A 369 -9.50 -21.68 27.77
C GLU A 369 -8.87 -22.76 26.87
N ARG A 370 -9.66 -23.34 25.95
CA ARG A 370 -9.15 -24.27 24.93
C ARG A 370 -8.05 -23.63 24.09
N ASN A 371 -8.25 -22.40 23.67
CA ASN A 371 -7.32 -21.66 22.82
C ASN A 371 -6.03 -21.31 23.58
N LYS A 372 -6.14 -20.83 24.83
CA LYS A 372 -4.99 -20.60 25.71
C LYS A 372 -4.16 -21.87 25.88
N ARG A 373 -4.83 -23.00 26.13
CA ARG A 373 -4.15 -24.31 26.25
C ARG A 373 -3.41 -24.69 24.98
N ALA A 374 -4.05 -24.57 23.82
CA ALA A 374 -3.42 -24.90 22.54
C ALA A 374 -2.16 -24.07 22.28
N ILE A 375 -2.17 -22.77 22.60
CA ILE A 375 -1.03 -21.85 22.44
C ILE A 375 0.12 -22.24 23.40
N VAL A 376 -0.19 -22.54 24.66
CA VAL A 376 0.82 -22.95 25.65
C VAL A 376 1.41 -24.32 25.29
N GLU A 377 0.57 -25.28 24.86
CA GLU A 377 1.00 -26.61 24.44
C GLU A 377 1.88 -26.62 23.19
N ALA A 378 1.67 -25.66 22.30
CA ALA A 378 2.50 -25.46 21.12
C ALA A 378 3.89 -24.83 21.43
N GLY A 379 4.18 -24.48 22.69
CA GLY A 379 5.50 -23.98 23.10
C GLY A 379 5.69 -22.47 22.93
N ALA A 380 4.60 -21.68 22.91
CA ALA A 380 4.70 -20.23 22.76
C ALA A 380 5.50 -19.56 23.90
N VAL A 381 5.31 -20.01 25.14
CA VAL A 381 5.99 -19.41 26.31
C VAL A 381 7.48 -19.73 26.31
N GLU A 382 7.86 -20.97 25.96
CA GLU A 382 9.25 -21.38 25.78
C GLU A 382 9.94 -20.56 24.71
N ARG A 383 9.24 -20.30 23.59
CA ARG A 383 9.76 -19.46 22.52
C ARG A 383 9.97 -18.01 23.00
N ILE A 384 9.02 -17.44 23.70
CA ILE A 384 9.12 -16.10 24.29
C ILE A 384 10.31 -16.04 25.26
N LYS A 385 10.49 -17.04 26.12
CA LYS A 385 11.61 -17.12 27.08
C LYS A 385 12.98 -16.99 26.38
N HIS A 386 13.14 -17.65 25.24
CA HIS A 386 14.40 -17.58 24.48
C HIS A 386 14.62 -16.24 23.77
N LEU A 387 13.55 -15.53 23.40
CA LEU A 387 13.62 -14.36 22.53
C LEU A 387 13.51 -13.02 23.28
N ILE A 388 12.85 -12.99 24.44
CA ILE A 388 12.42 -11.74 25.10
C ILE A 388 13.57 -10.74 25.37
N GLN A 389 14.77 -11.21 25.63
CA GLN A 389 15.92 -10.34 25.85
C GLN A 389 16.50 -9.78 24.55
N LEU A 390 16.30 -10.47 23.42
CA LEU A 390 16.90 -10.18 22.11
C LEU A 390 16.05 -9.28 21.24
N VAL A 391 14.74 -9.27 21.45
CA VAL A 391 13.78 -8.58 20.58
C VAL A 391 13.65 -7.08 20.91
N PRO A 392 13.16 -6.25 19.94
CA PRO A 392 12.85 -4.84 20.19
C PRO A 392 11.75 -4.63 21.24
N VAL A 393 11.68 -3.40 21.77
CA VAL A 393 10.75 -3.03 22.85
C VAL A 393 9.29 -3.24 22.46
N SER A 394 8.91 -2.91 21.25
CA SER A 394 7.56 -3.13 20.73
C SER A 394 7.14 -4.60 20.80
N VAL A 395 8.05 -5.52 20.43
CA VAL A 395 7.82 -6.96 20.53
C VAL A 395 7.80 -7.42 22.00
N LYS A 396 8.69 -6.88 22.86
CA LYS A 396 8.67 -7.15 24.33
C LYS A 396 7.32 -6.78 24.94
N THR A 397 6.77 -5.63 24.56
CA THR A 397 5.48 -5.15 25.04
C THR A 397 4.37 -6.15 24.70
N GLU A 398 4.31 -6.62 23.46
CA GLU A 398 3.32 -7.61 23.03
C GLU A 398 3.55 -8.99 23.67
N MET A 399 4.80 -9.43 23.82
CA MET A 399 5.14 -10.69 24.50
C MET A 399 4.71 -10.69 25.96
N THR A 400 4.99 -9.62 26.70
CA THR A 400 4.58 -9.51 28.11
C THR A 400 3.04 -9.43 28.25
N ALA A 401 2.38 -8.71 27.35
CA ALA A 401 0.91 -8.66 27.29
C ALA A 401 0.30 -10.04 26.97
N ALA A 402 0.91 -10.82 26.07
CA ALA A 402 0.43 -12.17 25.75
C ALA A 402 0.54 -13.11 26.97
N ILE A 403 1.64 -13.06 27.71
CA ILE A 403 1.78 -13.85 28.96
C ILE A 403 0.75 -13.40 30.00
N ALA A 404 0.47 -12.09 30.12
CA ALA A 404 -0.53 -11.57 31.04
C ALA A 404 -1.94 -12.11 30.74
N VAL A 405 -2.30 -12.24 29.45
CA VAL A 405 -3.58 -12.85 29.02
C VAL A 405 -3.60 -14.36 29.30
N LEU A 406 -2.53 -15.09 29.02
CA LEU A 406 -2.43 -16.53 29.32
C LEU A 406 -2.52 -16.80 30.83
N ALA A 407 -1.95 -15.91 31.65
CA ALA A 407 -1.93 -16.02 33.11
C ALA A 407 -3.31 -15.84 33.76
N LEU A 408 -4.32 -15.40 33.02
CA LEU A 408 -5.72 -15.35 33.50
C LEU A 408 -6.33 -16.76 33.65
N SER A 409 -5.78 -17.76 32.97
CA SER A 409 -6.27 -19.14 33.06
C SER A 409 -5.87 -19.80 34.37
N GLU A 410 -6.82 -20.14 35.23
CA GLU A 410 -6.55 -20.85 36.48
C GLU A 410 -5.92 -22.24 36.23
N GLU A 411 -6.29 -22.91 35.15
CA GLU A 411 -5.76 -24.22 34.79
C GLU A 411 -4.30 -24.19 34.34
N LEU A 412 -3.87 -23.11 33.68
CA LEU A 412 -2.54 -23.03 33.08
C LEU A 412 -1.48 -22.40 33.98
N LYS A 413 -1.86 -21.76 35.09
CA LYS A 413 -0.92 -21.03 35.97
C LYS A 413 0.29 -21.86 36.40
N LEU A 414 0.05 -23.07 36.92
CA LEU A 414 1.15 -23.95 37.34
C LEU A 414 2.05 -24.29 36.16
N ARG A 415 1.49 -24.61 35.01
CA ARG A 415 2.26 -24.93 33.82
C ARG A 415 3.10 -23.73 33.38
N LEU A 416 2.52 -22.53 33.34
CA LEU A 416 3.22 -21.29 33.01
C LEU A 416 4.38 -21.02 33.98
N LEU A 417 4.18 -21.22 35.28
CA LEU A 417 5.20 -21.08 36.30
C LEU A 417 6.36 -22.07 36.11
N TYR A 418 6.06 -23.35 35.84
CA TYR A 418 7.08 -24.39 35.63
C TYR A 418 7.83 -24.28 34.31
N VAL A 419 7.23 -23.71 33.28
CA VAL A 419 7.91 -23.37 32.01
C VAL A 419 8.89 -22.20 32.17
N GLY A 420 8.74 -21.41 33.26
CA GLY A 420 9.64 -20.31 33.59
C GLY A 420 9.07 -18.93 33.28
N ALA A 421 7.75 -18.75 33.39
CA ALA A 421 7.13 -17.44 33.19
C ALA A 421 7.70 -16.36 34.10
N LEU A 422 8.07 -16.67 35.37
CA LEU A 422 8.69 -15.72 36.28
C LEU A 422 10.10 -15.29 35.82
N GLU A 423 10.86 -16.19 35.20
CA GLU A 423 12.19 -15.87 34.64
C GLU A 423 12.10 -14.87 33.47
N ILE A 424 10.97 -14.87 32.76
CA ILE A 424 10.65 -13.88 31.71
C ILE A 424 10.23 -12.55 32.33
N LEU A 425 9.27 -12.62 33.27
CA LEU A 425 8.53 -11.45 33.73
C LEU A 425 9.30 -10.59 34.75
N ILE A 426 10.01 -11.21 35.68
CA ILE A 426 10.73 -10.46 36.72
C ILE A 426 11.74 -9.46 36.14
N PRO A 427 12.63 -9.83 35.19
CA PRO A 427 13.51 -8.86 34.55
C PRO A 427 12.73 -7.76 33.79
N MET A 428 11.56 -8.06 33.24
CA MET A 428 10.74 -7.10 32.52
C MET A 428 10.08 -6.06 33.44
N THR A 429 9.89 -6.35 34.75
CA THR A 429 9.43 -5.35 35.74
C THR A 429 10.48 -4.25 36.00
N GLN A 430 11.73 -4.47 35.61
CA GLN A 430 12.83 -3.50 35.70
C GLN A 430 13.01 -2.69 34.41
N SER A 431 12.15 -2.90 33.41
CA SER A 431 12.22 -2.20 32.13
C SER A 431 12.06 -0.68 32.32
N SER A 432 12.80 0.11 31.54
CA SER A 432 12.59 1.56 31.46
C SER A 432 11.30 1.96 30.72
N TYR A 433 10.64 1.01 30.08
CA TYR A 433 9.41 1.21 29.31
C TYR A 433 8.19 0.80 30.15
N LEU A 434 7.35 1.80 30.48
CA LEU A 434 6.21 1.64 31.40
C LEU A 434 5.21 0.56 30.96
N GLU A 435 4.98 0.38 29.65
CA GLU A 435 4.07 -0.64 29.15
C GLU A 435 4.60 -2.05 29.37
N VAL A 436 5.89 -2.28 29.09
CA VAL A 436 6.56 -3.57 29.35
C VAL A 436 6.52 -3.88 30.85
N GLN A 437 6.87 -2.90 31.67
CA GLN A 437 6.91 -2.97 33.12
C GLN A 437 5.52 -3.29 33.69
N GLY A 438 4.50 -2.57 33.24
CA GLY A 438 3.11 -2.76 33.68
C GLY A 438 2.53 -4.12 33.27
N ASN A 439 2.75 -4.54 32.01
CA ASN A 439 2.30 -5.85 31.52
C ASN A 439 2.94 -7.00 32.29
N ALA A 440 4.26 -6.92 32.56
CA ALA A 440 4.99 -7.92 33.33
C ALA A 440 4.47 -8.02 34.77
N ALA A 441 4.25 -6.88 35.42
CA ALA A 441 3.70 -6.82 36.78
C ALA A 441 2.28 -7.39 36.84
N ALA A 442 1.41 -7.01 35.90
CA ALA A 442 0.05 -7.55 35.80
C ALA A 442 0.06 -9.07 35.58
N ALA A 443 1.00 -9.58 34.76
CA ALA A 443 1.15 -11.01 34.53
C ALA A 443 1.57 -11.76 35.81
N ILE A 444 2.52 -11.21 36.59
CA ILE A 444 2.93 -11.79 37.89
C ILE A 444 1.74 -11.79 38.86
N GLY A 445 0.98 -10.69 38.96
CA GLY A 445 -0.22 -10.61 39.78
C GLY A 445 -1.26 -11.65 39.39
N ASN A 446 -1.54 -11.80 38.09
CA ASN A 446 -2.46 -12.85 37.59
C ASN A 446 -1.96 -14.26 37.96
N LEU A 447 -0.66 -14.55 37.81
CA LEU A 447 -0.09 -15.85 38.17
C LEU A 447 -0.14 -16.12 39.66
N SER A 448 -0.01 -15.12 40.54
CA SER A 448 -0.03 -15.27 41.99
C SER A 448 -1.43 -15.53 42.57
N SER A 449 -2.48 -15.17 41.83
CA SER A 449 -3.86 -15.32 42.28
C SER A 449 -4.32 -16.77 42.23
N LYS A 450 -4.89 -17.30 43.33
CA LYS A 450 -5.48 -18.63 43.45
C LYS A 450 -4.61 -19.80 42.96
N VAL A 451 -3.30 -19.68 43.11
CA VAL A 451 -2.37 -20.74 42.75
C VAL A 451 -2.25 -21.77 43.86
N LYS A 452 -2.10 -23.06 43.50
CA LYS A 452 -2.04 -24.18 44.48
C LYS A 452 -0.62 -24.44 45.02
N ASP A 453 0.40 -23.99 44.26
CA ASP A 453 1.80 -24.20 44.61
C ASP A 453 2.60 -22.92 44.44
N TYR A 454 3.10 -22.35 45.53
CA TYR A 454 3.92 -21.13 45.56
C TYR A 454 5.41 -21.39 45.47
N THR A 455 5.86 -22.66 45.31
CA THR A 455 7.27 -23.00 45.20
C THR A 455 8.03 -22.20 44.14
N PRO A 456 7.47 -21.98 42.90
CA PRO A 456 8.14 -21.16 41.91
C PRO A 456 8.36 -19.70 42.36
N PHE A 457 7.41 -19.10 43.07
CA PHE A 457 7.53 -17.74 43.60
C PHE A 457 8.57 -17.66 44.71
N ILE A 458 8.64 -18.67 45.61
CA ILE A 458 9.63 -18.74 46.69
C ILE A 458 11.04 -18.84 46.08
N LYS A 459 11.23 -19.68 45.04
CA LYS A 459 12.52 -19.79 44.33
C LYS A 459 12.93 -18.51 43.61
N ALA A 460 11.97 -17.73 43.16
CA ALA A 460 12.19 -16.46 42.45
C ALA A 460 12.31 -15.24 43.41
N TRP A 461 12.20 -15.44 44.72
CA TRP A 461 12.19 -14.36 45.69
C TRP A 461 13.47 -13.53 45.67
N ASP A 462 14.61 -14.18 45.82
CA ASP A 462 15.93 -13.56 45.74
C ASP A 462 16.70 -14.11 44.55
N HIS A 463 16.83 -13.31 43.52
CA HIS A 463 17.64 -13.62 42.35
C HIS A 463 18.80 -12.61 42.24
N PRO A 464 19.99 -12.98 41.75
CA PRO A 464 21.12 -12.05 41.58
C PRO A 464 20.76 -10.79 40.77
N ASP A 465 19.79 -10.91 39.87
CA ASP A 465 19.32 -9.80 39.03
C ASP A 465 18.07 -9.11 39.60
N GLY A 466 17.81 -9.26 40.92
CA GLY A 466 16.81 -8.47 41.63
C GLY A 466 15.51 -9.18 42.00
N GLY A 467 15.24 -10.37 41.61
CA GLY A 467 14.15 -11.24 42.06
C GLY A 467 12.72 -10.61 42.23
N LEU A 468 11.82 -11.40 42.79
CA LEU A 468 10.47 -10.97 43.12
C LEU A 468 10.44 -9.91 44.23
N HIS A 469 11.40 -9.98 45.19
CA HIS A 469 11.55 -9.03 46.26
C HIS A 469 11.79 -7.59 45.73
N GLN A 470 12.73 -7.42 44.82
CA GLN A 470 13.02 -6.10 44.23
C GLN A 470 11.82 -5.54 43.46
N TYR A 471 11.15 -6.38 42.70
CA TYR A 471 9.92 -5.97 42.01
C TYR A 471 8.87 -5.42 42.99
N LEU A 472 8.52 -6.18 44.02
CA LEU A 472 7.49 -5.76 44.97
C LEU A 472 7.91 -4.50 45.73
N THR A 473 9.18 -4.39 46.19
CA THR A 473 9.69 -3.20 46.87
C THR A 473 9.59 -1.96 45.96
N THR A 474 10.03 -2.08 44.70
CA THR A 474 10.00 -0.96 43.74
C THR A 474 8.57 -0.51 43.46
N PHE A 475 7.64 -1.45 43.30
CA PHE A 475 6.26 -1.14 42.93
C PHE A 475 5.43 -0.62 44.09
N THR A 476 5.74 -0.97 45.33
CA THR A 476 5.04 -0.46 46.52
C THR A 476 5.68 0.81 47.11
N ASP A 477 6.79 1.27 46.55
CA ASP A 477 7.44 2.52 46.95
C ASP A 477 6.51 3.72 46.70
N GLN A 478 6.49 4.69 47.62
CA GLN A 478 5.71 5.92 47.48
C GLN A 478 6.11 6.78 46.26
N ALA A 479 7.33 6.62 45.77
CA ALA A 479 7.80 7.27 44.54
C ALA A 479 7.24 6.66 43.25
N SER A 480 6.69 5.45 43.31
CA SER A 480 6.06 4.79 42.17
C SER A 480 4.70 5.37 41.80
N SER A 481 4.29 5.21 40.53
CA SER A 481 2.95 5.63 40.12
C SER A 481 1.85 4.87 40.89
N ILE A 482 0.71 5.51 41.14
CA ILE A 482 -0.44 4.91 41.84
C ILE A 482 -0.87 3.59 41.18
N ALA A 483 -0.84 3.51 39.84
CA ALA A 483 -1.17 2.29 39.12
C ALA A 483 -0.22 1.14 39.46
N PHE A 484 1.08 1.39 39.54
CA PHE A 484 2.08 0.40 39.91
C PHE A 484 1.97 0.00 41.37
N GLN A 485 1.72 0.96 42.27
CA GLN A 485 1.47 0.66 43.69
C GLN A 485 0.27 -0.29 43.85
N HIS A 486 -0.82 -0.05 43.14
CA HIS A 486 -1.99 -0.93 43.15
C HIS A 486 -1.66 -2.35 42.68
N ILE A 487 -0.88 -2.51 41.61
CA ILE A 487 -0.50 -3.83 41.11
C ILE A 487 0.43 -4.54 42.12
N GLY A 488 1.40 -3.84 42.69
CA GLY A 488 2.29 -4.38 43.71
C GLY A 488 1.51 -4.84 44.96
N VAL A 489 0.68 -3.99 45.52
CA VAL A 489 -0.17 -4.30 46.68
C VAL A 489 -1.10 -5.47 46.38
N TRP A 490 -1.77 -5.45 45.25
CA TRP A 490 -2.63 -6.56 44.83
C TRP A 490 -1.90 -7.89 44.74
N THR A 491 -0.67 -7.90 44.20
CA THR A 491 0.17 -9.11 44.15
C THR A 491 0.51 -9.63 45.55
N ILE A 492 0.81 -8.75 46.51
CA ILE A 492 1.06 -9.09 47.90
C ILE A 492 -0.19 -9.68 48.56
N GLU A 493 -1.36 -9.07 48.34
CA GLU A 493 -2.65 -9.60 48.83
C GLU A 493 -2.91 -11.02 48.33
N GLN A 494 -2.58 -11.31 47.06
CA GLN A 494 -2.76 -12.66 46.53
C GLN A 494 -1.89 -13.71 47.23
N PHE A 495 -0.66 -13.36 47.63
CA PHE A 495 0.19 -14.23 48.44
C PHE A 495 -0.38 -14.46 49.84
N ALA A 496 -0.92 -13.42 50.48
CA ALA A 496 -1.51 -13.50 51.81
C ALA A 496 -2.80 -14.33 51.81
N GLU A 497 -3.71 -14.09 50.87
CA GLU A 497 -4.96 -14.85 50.70
C GLU A 497 -4.71 -16.31 50.32
N GLY A 498 -3.70 -16.58 49.51
CA GLY A 498 -3.29 -17.93 49.10
C GLY A 498 -2.67 -18.77 50.21
N GLY A 499 -2.47 -18.18 51.41
CA GLY A 499 -1.94 -18.86 52.58
C GLY A 499 -0.45 -19.17 52.54
N CYS A 500 0.32 -18.55 51.66
CA CYS A 500 1.78 -18.67 51.61
C CYS A 500 2.42 -17.86 52.73
N LYS A 501 2.53 -18.47 53.93
CA LYS A 501 3.12 -17.82 55.12
C LYS A 501 4.55 -17.31 54.88
N TYR A 502 5.33 -18.01 54.08
CA TYR A 502 6.70 -17.59 53.78
C TYR A 502 6.74 -16.27 53.04
N LEU A 503 6.00 -16.13 51.94
CA LEU A 503 5.97 -14.90 51.15
C LEU A 503 5.31 -13.76 51.91
N ALA A 504 4.24 -14.01 52.66
CA ALA A 504 3.59 -12.99 53.50
C ALA A 504 4.53 -12.42 54.57
N VAL A 505 5.33 -13.26 55.25
CA VAL A 505 6.32 -12.81 56.24
C VAL A 505 7.50 -12.11 55.56
N ALA A 506 7.99 -12.64 54.43
CA ALA A 506 9.10 -12.05 53.69
C ALA A 506 8.78 -10.63 53.20
N VAL A 507 7.52 -10.40 52.75
CA VAL A 507 7.05 -9.06 52.35
C VAL A 507 6.96 -8.10 53.54
N CYS A 508 6.47 -8.56 54.70
CA CYS A 508 6.40 -7.73 55.92
C CYS A 508 7.78 -7.33 56.43
N MET A 509 8.81 -8.19 56.23
CA MET A 509 10.20 -7.89 56.64
C MET A 509 10.93 -6.97 55.63
N ALA A 510 10.48 -6.94 54.38
CA ALA A 510 11.06 -6.11 53.32
C ALA A 510 10.48 -4.70 53.23
N SER A 511 9.32 -4.43 53.87
CA SER A 511 8.77 -3.08 53.96
C SER A 511 9.63 -2.23 54.89
N PRO A 512 10.23 -1.10 54.45
CA PRO A 512 10.84 -0.16 55.36
C PRO A 512 9.77 0.35 56.32
N ALA A 513 10.09 0.38 57.64
CA ALA A 513 9.22 0.83 58.68
C ALA A 513 8.83 2.30 58.55
#